data_1ec7f5d9a62fd912eb90da0728b673b3
#
_entry.id   1ec7f5d9a62fd912eb90da0728b673b3
#
_cell.length_a   1.000
_cell.length_b   1.000
_cell.length_c   1.000
_cell.angle_alpha   90.00
_cell.angle_beta   90.00
_cell.angle_gamma   90.00
#
_symmetry.space_group_name_H-M   'P 1'
#
loop_
_entity.id
_entity.type
_entity.pdbx_description
1 polymer ?
#
loop_
_entity_poly.entity_id
_entity_poly.type
_entity_poly.pdbx_seq_one_letter_code
_entity_poly.pdbx_strand_id
1 'polypeptide(L)'
;MNQYVFEEERPVVDTKCGKIRGIAYGGVNIFMGIDYAKAKRFQMPVEIEPWEGIKNAYQHGPISKQVLKLKPFYTYRGLHMLEEESEDCQNLNIWAPKGGAEKKPVFVWIHGGGFFGGNAFEEYSFEGANLARHGDIIFVSINHLSLIHI
;
A
#
# COMPACT_ATOMS: atom_id res chain seq x y z
N MET A 1 0.94 19.31 22.11
CA MET A 1 0.44 19.17 20.71
C MET A 1 1.63 18.79 19.86
N ASN A 2 1.67 17.57 19.37
CA ASN A 2 2.70 17.19 18.40
C ASN A 2 2.36 17.87 17.08
N GLN A 3 3.16 18.86 16.71
CA GLN A 3 3.08 19.45 15.39
C GLN A 3 3.48 18.38 14.36
N TYR A 4 2.58 18.11 13.43
CA TYR A 4 2.90 17.27 12.27
C TYR A 4 3.85 18.05 11.37
N VAL A 5 5.14 17.80 11.51
CA VAL A 5 6.15 18.40 10.64
C VAL A 5 6.35 17.45 9.45
N PHE A 6 5.91 17.86 8.29
CA PHE A 6 6.29 17.19 7.04
C PHE A 6 7.78 17.41 6.83
N GLU A 7 8.53 16.34 6.77
CA GLU A 7 9.94 16.40 6.45
C GLU A 7 10.09 16.72 4.96
N GLU A 8 10.94 17.69 4.62
CA GLU A 8 11.20 18.05 3.21
C GLU A 8 11.90 16.93 2.44
N GLU A 9 12.62 16.08 3.16
CA GLU A 9 13.37 15.00 2.58
C GLU A 9 12.46 13.87 2.09
N ARG A 10 12.52 13.58 0.81
CA ARG A 10 11.75 12.51 0.17
C ARG A 10 12.65 11.31 -0.11
N PRO A 11 12.45 10.19 0.60
CA PRO A 11 13.30 9.01 0.42
C PRO A 11 13.15 8.46 -1.00
N VAL A 12 14.30 8.13 -1.61
CA VAL A 12 14.37 7.42 -2.89
C VAL A 12 15.05 6.09 -2.65
N VAL A 13 14.44 5.01 -3.11
CA VAL A 13 15.01 3.66 -3.03
C VAL A 13 15.06 3.00 -4.39
N ASP A 14 16.10 2.20 -4.58
CA ASP A 14 16.25 1.34 -5.76
C ASP A 14 15.46 0.04 -5.51
N THR A 15 14.67 -0.35 -6.51
CA THR A 15 13.97 -1.64 -6.53
C THR A 15 14.48 -2.49 -7.71
N LYS A 16 14.08 -3.76 -7.76
CA LYS A 16 14.38 -4.63 -8.91
C LYS A 16 13.95 -4.03 -10.25
N CYS A 17 12.85 -3.25 -10.25
CA CYS A 17 12.26 -2.72 -11.48
C CYS A 17 12.62 -1.25 -11.77
N GLY A 18 13.15 -0.52 -10.80
CA GLY A 18 13.52 0.90 -10.97
C GLY A 18 13.43 1.67 -9.65
N LYS A 19 13.66 2.98 -9.72
CA LYS A 19 13.64 3.83 -8.53
C LYS A 19 12.25 4.29 -8.18
N ILE A 20 11.95 4.31 -6.88
CA ILE A 20 10.71 4.87 -6.34
C ILE A 20 11.02 5.96 -5.31
N ARG A 21 10.18 6.97 -5.26
CA ARG A 21 10.27 8.07 -4.30
C ARG A 21 9.05 8.08 -3.41
N GLY A 22 9.30 7.99 -2.09
CA GLY A 22 8.28 8.03 -1.05
C GLY A 22 8.16 9.38 -0.37
N ILE A 23 7.48 9.37 0.76
CA ILE A 23 7.40 10.47 1.71
C ILE A 23 8.01 10.05 3.04
N ALA A 24 8.53 11.00 3.80
CA ALA A 24 9.00 10.77 5.17
C ALA A 24 8.09 11.51 6.14
N TYR A 25 7.64 10.80 7.18
CA TYR A 25 6.76 11.36 8.18
C TYR A 25 6.94 10.67 9.54
N GLY A 26 7.18 11.47 10.58
CA GLY A 26 7.23 10.98 11.95
C GLY A 26 8.25 9.85 12.18
N GLY A 27 9.40 9.90 11.53
CA GLY A 27 10.44 8.87 11.63
C GLY A 27 10.18 7.60 10.81
N VAL A 28 9.25 7.65 9.85
CA VAL A 28 8.91 6.54 8.97
C VAL A 28 9.01 6.98 7.51
N ASN A 29 9.62 6.16 6.68
CA ASN A 29 9.58 6.27 5.23
C ASN A 29 8.36 5.51 4.71
N ILE A 30 7.56 6.15 3.87
CA ILE A 30 6.28 5.63 3.39
C ILE A 30 6.30 5.62 1.87
N PHE A 31 5.96 4.48 1.30
CA PHE A 31 5.82 4.29 -0.14
C PHE A 31 4.47 3.65 -0.41
N MET A 32 3.63 4.27 -1.23
CA MET A 32 2.27 3.83 -1.49
C MET A 32 2.02 3.58 -2.98
N GLY A 33 1.13 2.65 -3.30
CA GLY A 33 0.70 2.36 -4.66
C GLY A 33 1.81 1.78 -5.55
N ILE A 34 2.64 0.90 -4.99
CA ILE A 34 3.71 0.24 -5.75
C ILE A 34 3.13 -1.00 -6.41
N ASP A 35 3.08 -1.02 -7.74
CA ASP A 35 2.69 -2.22 -8.49
C ASP A 35 3.69 -3.34 -8.25
N TYR A 36 3.21 -4.53 -7.92
CA TYR A 36 4.07 -5.72 -7.76
C TYR A 36 3.81 -6.78 -8.84
N ALA A 37 2.67 -6.73 -9.51
CA ALA A 37 2.31 -7.59 -10.62
C ALA A 37 1.23 -6.93 -11.48
N LYS A 38 1.03 -7.44 -12.69
CA LYS A 38 -0.10 -7.10 -13.56
C LYS A 38 -0.78 -8.37 -14.04
N ALA A 39 -2.10 -8.37 -14.01
CA ALA A 39 -2.89 -9.47 -14.53
C ALA A 39 -4.01 -8.95 -15.42
N LYS A 40 -4.18 -9.58 -16.57
CA LYS A 40 -5.42 -9.47 -17.33
C LYS A 40 -6.42 -10.48 -16.80
N ARG A 41 -7.72 -10.22 -16.96
CA ARG A 41 -8.79 -11.10 -16.52
C ARG A 41 -8.56 -12.53 -17.01
N PHE A 42 -8.69 -13.51 -16.11
CA PHE A 42 -8.47 -14.94 -16.36
C PHE A 42 -7.04 -15.33 -16.81
N GLN A 43 -6.07 -14.46 -16.60
CA GLN A 43 -4.68 -14.75 -16.92
C GLN A 43 -3.80 -14.77 -15.67
N MET A 44 -2.72 -15.50 -15.76
CA MET A 44 -1.70 -15.46 -14.71
C MET A 44 -1.06 -14.08 -14.64
N PRO A 45 -0.74 -13.61 -13.42
CA PRO A 45 -0.05 -12.35 -13.27
C PRO A 45 1.37 -12.42 -13.87
N VAL A 46 1.78 -11.30 -14.43
CA VAL A 46 3.13 -11.11 -14.97
C VAL A 46 3.91 -10.12 -14.11
N GLU A 47 5.23 -10.22 -14.13
CA GLU A 47 6.11 -9.29 -13.45
C GLU A 47 5.99 -7.88 -14.04
N ILE A 48 6.27 -6.89 -13.21
CA ILE A 48 6.32 -5.48 -13.63
C ILE A 48 7.55 -5.26 -14.50
N GLU A 49 7.34 -4.63 -15.65
CA GLU A 49 8.43 -4.23 -16.52
C GLU A 49 9.31 -3.16 -15.85
N PRO A 50 10.63 -3.27 -15.96
CA PRO A 50 11.54 -2.26 -15.48
C PRO A 50 11.27 -0.89 -16.10
N TRP A 51 11.52 0.18 -15.35
CA TRP A 51 11.37 1.55 -15.85
C TRP A 51 12.61 2.39 -15.60
N GLU A 52 12.77 3.43 -16.41
CA GLU A 52 13.79 4.44 -16.23
C GLU A 52 13.26 5.60 -15.37
N GLY A 53 14.19 6.30 -14.70
CA GLY A 53 13.85 7.44 -13.86
C GLY A 53 13.28 7.06 -12.50
N ILE A 54 12.55 7.97 -11.89
CA ILE A 54 12.01 7.83 -10.54
C ILE A 54 10.49 7.92 -10.58
N LYS A 55 9.80 6.87 -10.17
CA LYS A 55 8.35 6.90 -9.96
C LYS A 55 8.00 7.42 -8.57
N ASN A 56 6.98 8.25 -8.48
CA ASN A 56 6.46 8.73 -7.20
C ASN A 56 5.51 7.70 -6.60
N ALA A 57 5.72 7.37 -5.33
CA ALA A 57 4.94 6.43 -4.54
C ALA A 57 4.28 7.18 -3.35
N TYR A 58 3.43 8.17 -3.65
CA TYR A 58 2.84 9.09 -2.69
C TYR A 58 1.37 8.82 -2.39
N GLN A 59 0.72 8.02 -3.21
CA GLN A 59 -0.71 7.77 -3.14
C GLN A 59 -0.98 6.28 -3.21
N HIS A 60 -2.05 5.85 -2.55
CA HIS A 60 -2.53 4.48 -2.71
C HIS A 60 -2.86 4.20 -4.18
N GLY A 61 -2.59 3.00 -4.62
CA GLY A 61 -2.99 2.53 -5.95
C GLY A 61 -4.47 2.15 -5.99
N PRO A 62 -4.98 1.80 -7.19
CA PRO A 62 -6.35 1.34 -7.34
C PRO A 62 -6.61 0.08 -6.53
N ILE A 63 -7.87 -0.08 -6.14
CA ILE A 63 -8.37 -1.28 -5.45
C ILE A 63 -9.12 -2.18 -6.42
N SER A 64 -9.34 -3.44 -6.04
CA SER A 64 -10.21 -4.33 -6.78
C SER A 64 -11.66 -3.83 -6.76
N LYS A 65 -12.44 -4.13 -7.81
CA LYS A 65 -13.86 -3.76 -7.86
C LYS A 65 -14.62 -4.33 -6.68
N GLN A 66 -15.39 -3.49 -6.01
CA GLN A 66 -16.17 -3.87 -4.84
C GLN A 66 -17.57 -4.30 -5.26
N VAL A 67 -17.92 -5.58 -5.05
CA VAL A 67 -19.24 -6.11 -5.40
C VAL A 67 -20.31 -5.61 -4.43
N LEU A 68 -19.97 -5.48 -3.16
CA LEU A 68 -20.89 -5.00 -2.13
C LEU A 68 -20.41 -3.66 -1.60
N LYS A 69 -20.99 -2.58 -2.08
CA LYS A 69 -20.90 -1.26 -1.44
C LYS A 69 -21.73 -1.21 -0.15
N LEU A 70 -21.77 -2.32 0.58
CA LEU A 70 -22.35 -2.38 1.90
C LEU A 70 -21.46 -1.57 2.83
N LYS A 71 -21.88 -0.36 3.12
CA LYS A 71 -21.34 0.40 4.23
C LYS A 71 -21.81 -0.28 5.51
N PRO A 72 -21.00 -1.07 6.20
CA PRO A 72 -21.41 -1.52 7.53
C PRO A 72 -21.55 -0.28 8.40
N PHE A 73 -22.67 -0.14 9.05
CA PHE A 73 -23.00 1.01 9.90
C PHE A 73 -22.00 1.25 11.05
N TYR A 74 -21.11 0.31 11.31
CA TYR A 74 -20.16 0.30 12.44
C TYR A 74 -18.69 0.38 12.05
N THR A 75 -18.35 0.43 10.79
CA THR A 75 -16.95 0.64 10.41
C THR A 75 -16.68 2.13 10.35
N TYR A 76 -15.70 2.59 11.12
CA TYR A 76 -15.07 3.90 10.97
C TYR A 76 -14.33 3.95 9.62
N ARG A 77 -15.06 3.68 8.56
CA ARG A 77 -14.55 3.86 7.21
C ARG A 77 -14.37 5.35 7.02
N GLY A 78 -13.13 5.77 6.91
CA GLY A 78 -12.78 7.08 6.44
C GLY A 78 -13.41 7.37 5.07
N LEU A 79 -13.10 8.49 4.48
CA LEU A 79 -13.65 8.96 3.19
C LEU A 79 -13.27 8.03 2.01
N HIS A 80 -13.71 6.77 2.04
CA HIS A 80 -13.50 5.77 0.98
C HIS A 80 -14.29 6.05 -0.31
N MET A 81 -14.90 7.23 -0.41
CA MET A 81 -15.73 7.58 -1.55
C MET A 81 -14.92 7.97 -2.81
N LEU A 82 -13.59 7.98 -2.71
CA LEU A 82 -12.69 8.43 -3.79
C LEU A 82 -11.68 7.35 -4.21
N GLU A 83 -11.90 6.10 -3.87
CA GLU A 83 -11.01 5.01 -4.27
C GLU A 83 -11.24 4.68 -5.74
N GLU A 84 -10.16 4.68 -6.49
CA GLU A 84 -10.17 4.21 -7.88
C GLU A 84 -10.29 2.68 -7.89
N GLU A 85 -11.34 2.17 -8.52
CA GLU A 85 -11.54 0.73 -8.71
C GLU A 85 -11.00 0.29 -10.07
N SER A 86 -10.13 -0.72 -10.09
CA SER A 86 -9.54 -1.25 -11.31
C SER A 86 -9.30 -2.75 -11.21
N GLU A 87 -9.22 -3.44 -12.34
CA GLU A 87 -8.68 -4.80 -12.38
C GLU A 87 -7.15 -4.80 -12.29
N ASP A 88 -6.49 -3.70 -12.65
CA ASP A 88 -5.05 -3.46 -12.44
C ASP A 88 -4.84 -2.91 -11.02
N CYS A 89 -5.10 -3.73 -10.02
CA CYS A 89 -5.10 -3.36 -8.61
C CYS A 89 -4.02 -4.06 -7.77
N GLN A 90 -3.11 -4.79 -8.40
CA GLN A 90 -2.06 -5.54 -7.71
C GLN A 90 -0.92 -4.62 -7.28
N ASN A 91 -1.18 -3.85 -6.25
CA ASN A 91 -0.23 -2.89 -5.67
C ASN A 91 -0.08 -3.10 -4.16
N LEU A 92 0.95 -2.50 -3.60
CA LEU A 92 1.26 -2.57 -2.17
C LEU A 92 1.69 -1.22 -1.62
N ASN A 93 1.63 -1.10 -0.30
CA ASN A 93 2.10 0.05 0.45
C ASN A 93 3.13 -0.43 1.47
N ILE A 94 4.16 0.38 1.71
CA ILE A 94 5.28 0.06 2.61
C ILE A 94 5.47 1.20 3.60
N TRP A 95 5.61 0.86 4.87
CA TRP A 95 6.05 1.74 5.94
C TRP A 95 7.32 1.16 6.55
N ALA A 96 8.42 1.91 6.50
CA ALA A 96 9.72 1.48 6.99
C ALA A 96 10.29 2.52 7.97
N PRO A 97 10.78 2.12 9.14
CA PRO A 97 11.41 3.06 10.08
C PRO A 97 12.58 3.80 9.42
N LYS A 98 12.70 5.10 9.67
CA LYS A 98 13.92 5.85 9.33
C LYS A 98 15.12 5.32 10.11
N GLY A 99 16.31 5.51 9.56
CA GLY A 99 17.53 5.06 10.21
C GLY A 99 17.93 3.64 9.84
N GLY A 100 17.50 3.20 8.73
CA GLY A 100 17.89 2.09 7.88
C GLY A 100 18.39 0.92 8.62
N ALA A 101 17.89 -0.03 8.98
CA ALA A 101 18.56 -1.21 9.40
C ALA A 101 18.45 -2.24 8.30
N GLU A 102 19.57 -2.67 7.91
CA GLU A 102 19.68 -3.91 7.20
C GLU A 102 18.94 -5.01 7.98
N LYS A 103 18.08 -5.75 7.30
CA LYS A 103 17.42 -6.95 7.82
C LYS A 103 16.37 -6.75 8.93
N LYS A 104 15.53 -5.70 8.82
CA LYS A 104 14.35 -5.60 9.69
C LYS A 104 13.33 -6.69 9.34
N PRO A 105 12.60 -7.21 10.35
CA PRO A 105 11.46 -8.07 10.12
C PRO A 105 10.43 -7.40 9.21
N VAL A 106 9.83 -8.17 8.32
CA VAL A 106 8.76 -7.69 7.43
C VAL A 106 7.45 -8.31 7.88
N PHE A 107 6.47 -7.46 8.16
CA PHE A 107 5.10 -7.86 8.45
C PHE A 107 4.22 -7.55 7.23
N VAL A 108 3.66 -8.58 6.62
CA VAL A 108 2.77 -8.43 5.46
C VAL A 108 1.32 -8.56 5.92
N TRP A 109 0.55 -7.49 5.72
CA TRP A 109 -0.88 -7.46 5.97
C TRP A 109 -1.66 -7.80 4.70
N ILE A 110 -2.47 -8.84 4.78
CA ILE A 110 -3.41 -9.25 3.74
C ILE A 110 -4.82 -8.96 4.27
N HIS A 111 -5.52 -8.03 3.64
CA HIS A 111 -6.83 -7.60 4.10
C HIS A 111 -7.87 -8.70 4.04
N GLY A 112 -8.89 -8.60 4.90
CA GLY A 112 -10.05 -9.45 4.87
C GLY A 112 -11.07 -9.02 3.82
N GLY A 113 -12.31 -9.56 3.93
CA GLY A 113 -13.43 -9.14 3.07
C GLY A 113 -14.21 -10.31 2.46
N GLY A 114 -13.91 -11.56 2.91
CA GLY A 114 -14.66 -12.76 2.53
C GLY A 114 -14.65 -13.05 1.03
N PHE A 115 -13.63 -12.58 0.32
CA PHE A 115 -13.50 -12.63 -1.14
C PHE A 115 -14.52 -11.78 -1.93
N PHE A 116 -15.32 -10.95 -1.25
CA PHE A 116 -16.32 -10.09 -1.86
C PHE A 116 -15.91 -8.62 -1.96
N GLY A 117 -14.90 -8.22 -1.22
CA GLY A 117 -14.44 -6.84 -1.18
C GLY A 117 -13.29 -6.66 -0.21
N GLY A 118 -13.00 -5.40 0.12
CA GLY A 118 -11.91 -4.99 1.00
C GLY A 118 -10.71 -4.46 0.23
N ASN A 119 -9.81 -3.79 0.93
CA ASN A 119 -8.56 -3.27 0.37
C ASN A 119 -7.50 -3.05 1.45
N ALA A 120 -6.29 -2.72 1.02
CA ALA A 120 -5.11 -2.58 1.86
C ALA A 120 -5.13 -1.37 2.80
N PHE A 121 -6.09 -0.45 2.68
CA PHE A 121 -6.19 0.80 3.44
C PHE A 121 -7.64 1.14 3.83
N GLU A 122 -8.50 0.13 3.84
CA GLU A 122 -9.93 0.24 4.15
C GLU A 122 -10.20 0.82 5.55
N GLU A 123 -9.33 0.56 6.50
CA GLU A 123 -9.46 1.03 7.87
C GLU A 123 -8.20 1.78 8.32
N TYR A 124 -8.37 2.76 9.22
CA TYR A 124 -7.24 3.47 9.82
C TYR A 124 -6.25 2.54 10.54
N SER A 125 -6.72 1.40 11.01
CA SER A 125 -5.90 0.36 11.64
C SER A 125 -4.94 -0.32 10.67
N PHE A 126 -5.15 -0.19 9.35
CA PHE A 126 -4.27 -0.74 8.32
C PHE A 126 -3.15 0.22 7.92
N GLU A 127 -3.12 1.41 8.52
CA GLU A 127 -2.01 2.36 8.37
C GLU A 127 -0.81 1.88 9.20
N GLY A 128 0.30 1.62 8.51
CA GLY A 128 1.43 0.90 9.09
C GLY A 128 2.44 1.73 9.88
N ALA A 129 2.32 3.08 9.91
CA ALA A 129 3.36 3.92 10.48
C ALA A 129 3.60 3.69 11.98
N ASN A 130 2.53 3.42 12.75
CA ASN A 130 2.66 3.13 14.16
C ASN A 130 3.35 1.79 14.42
N LEU A 131 2.97 0.75 13.68
CA LEU A 131 3.62 -0.57 13.76
C LEU A 131 5.09 -0.48 13.34
N ALA A 132 5.39 0.21 12.25
CA ALA A 132 6.76 0.39 11.80
C ALA A 132 7.60 1.12 12.84
N ARG A 133 7.09 2.22 13.41
CA ARG A 133 7.81 3.05 14.37
C ARG A 133 8.07 2.35 15.69
N HIS A 134 7.04 1.72 16.28
CA HIS A 134 7.13 1.15 17.63
C HIS A 134 7.62 -0.30 17.63
N GLY A 135 7.36 -1.04 16.55
CA GLY A 135 7.79 -2.42 16.40
C GLY A 135 9.15 -2.59 15.76
N ASP A 136 9.73 -1.50 15.25
CA ASP A 136 10.99 -1.52 14.47
C ASP A 136 10.96 -2.53 13.32
N ILE A 137 9.84 -2.60 12.63
CA ILE A 137 9.56 -3.53 11.53
C ILE A 137 9.25 -2.79 10.25
N ILE A 138 9.38 -3.45 9.12
CA ILE A 138 8.80 -3.00 7.86
C ILE A 138 7.38 -3.55 7.78
N PHE A 139 6.39 -2.65 7.71
CA PHE A 139 5.00 -3.03 7.50
C PHE A 139 4.64 -2.90 6.03
N VAL A 140 3.98 -3.92 5.49
CA VAL A 140 3.53 -3.96 4.09
C VAL A 140 2.06 -4.31 4.06
N SER A 141 1.22 -3.51 3.41
CA SER A 141 -0.16 -3.89 3.09
C SER A 141 -0.32 -4.09 1.59
N ILE A 142 -1.07 -5.11 1.19
CA ILE A 142 -1.21 -5.46 -0.21
C ILE A 142 -2.66 -5.37 -0.67
N ASN A 143 -2.88 -4.83 -1.87
CA ASN A 143 -4.08 -5.04 -2.67
C ASN A 143 -3.86 -6.23 -3.59
N HIS A 144 -4.82 -7.11 -3.66
CA HIS A 144 -4.74 -8.31 -4.50
C HIS A 144 -6.04 -8.52 -5.27
N LEU A 145 -5.93 -9.18 -6.40
CA LEU A 145 -7.09 -9.63 -7.14
C LEU A 145 -7.62 -10.91 -6.48
N SER A 146 -8.88 -10.92 -6.06
CA SER A 146 -9.49 -12.04 -5.35
C SER A 146 -10.41 -12.87 -6.26
N LEU A 147 -10.84 -14.04 -5.75
CA LEU A 147 -11.61 -15.02 -6.52
C LEU A 147 -12.82 -14.45 -7.25
N ILE A 148 -13.55 -13.53 -6.63
CA ILE A 148 -14.74 -12.93 -7.26
C ILE A 148 -14.39 -12.00 -8.44
N HIS A 149 -13.15 -11.52 -8.50
CA HIS A 149 -12.67 -10.62 -9.55
C HIS A 149 -11.95 -11.39 -10.69
N ILE A 150 -11.62 -12.64 -10.45
CA ILE A 150 -11.04 -13.56 -11.40
C ILE A 150 -12.16 -14.27 -12.18
#